data_d0d568fe4f8fabdb434d0b6cdb1e2b73
#
_entry.id   d0d568fe4f8fabdb434d0b6cdb1e2b73
#
_cell.length_a   1.000
_cell.length_b   1.000
_cell.length_c   1.000
_cell.angle_alpha   90.00
_cell.angle_beta   90.00
_cell.angle_gamma   90.00
#
_symmetry.space_group_name_H-M   'P 1'
#
loop_
_entity.id
_entity.type
_entity.pdbx_description
1 polymer ?
#
loop_
_entity_poly.entity_id
_entity_poly.type
_entity_poly.pdbx_seq_one_letter_code
_entity_poly.pdbx_strand_id
1 'polypeptide(L)'
;MTRDVDDLDVEASVRAIYDAQFGRLVGWTTTLVGDPDLAHDFATEAFVKLLRHWSSVREPRAWLYVTVANLVRDHWRKRGHEATAHERHEAGARQNAAQSDGDLATNVTVRAAVMALPDRLRMPVLLHYFADLPVTQVANHLGKSEGTIKRDLYDARAIMAVRLEATR
;
A
#
# COMPACT_ATOMS: atom_id res chain seq x y z
N MET A 1 29.12 24.85 12.75
CA MET A 1 27.94 25.62 13.22
C MET A 1 26.78 25.60 12.23
N THR A 2 26.99 25.24 10.97
CA THR A 2 25.94 25.14 9.95
C THR A 2 25.16 23.79 9.96
N ARG A 3 25.75 22.74 10.52
CA ARG A 3 25.14 21.39 10.60
C ARG A 3 23.96 21.29 11.57
N ASP A 4 24.01 22.03 12.66
CA ASP A 4 22.98 22.01 13.73
C ASP A 4 21.65 22.65 13.27
N VAL A 5 21.69 23.63 12.40
CA VAL A 5 20.48 24.33 11.92
C VAL A 5 19.77 23.52 10.85
N ASP A 6 20.53 22.86 9.96
CA ASP A 6 19.97 21.96 8.94
C ASP A 6 19.30 20.71 9.56
N ASP A 7 19.91 20.15 10.61
CA ASP A 7 19.36 18.98 11.30
C ASP A 7 18.07 19.30 12.06
N LEU A 8 17.97 20.49 12.68
CA LEU A 8 16.76 20.96 13.36
C LEU A 8 15.61 21.24 12.37
N ASP A 9 15.91 21.73 11.20
CA ASP A 9 14.91 22.00 10.15
C ASP A 9 14.39 20.68 9.54
N VAL A 10 15.26 19.70 9.36
CA VAL A 10 14.88 18.34 8.93
C VAL A 10 13.98 17.68 9.96
N GLU A 11 14.35 17.73 11.24
CA GLU A 11 13.53 17.13 12.33
C GLU A 11 12.15 17.76 12.39
N ALA A 12 12.05 19.09 12.32
CA ALA A 12 10.77 19.80 12.33
C ALA A 12 9.91 19.42 11.11
N SER A 13 10.53 19.32 9.94
CA SER A 13 9.85 18.94 8.69
C SER A 13 9.34 17.50 8.73
N VAL A 14 10.15 16.57 9.20
CA VAL A 14 9.75 15.16 9.34
C VAL A 14 8.66 15.00 10.40
N ARG A 15 8.74 15.73 11.50
CA ARG A 15 7.70 15.72 12.53
C ARG A 15 6.35 16.22 12.00
N ALA A 16 6.35 17.30 11.23
CA ALA A 16 5.14 17.82 10.60
C ALA A 16 4.50 16.78 9.66
N ILE A 17 5.29 16.08 8.88
CA ILE A 17 4.82 14.99 8.00
C ILE A 17 4.32 13.80 8.82
N TYR A 18 5.01 13.45 9.88
CA TYR A 18 4.57 12.39 10.79
C TYR A 18 3.20 12.69 11.37
N ASP A 19 3.02 13.87 11.95
CA ASP A 19 1.74 14.29 12.55
C ASP A 19 0.60 14.30 11.52
N ALA A 20 0.88 14.71 10.28
CA ALA A 20 -0.11 14.78 9.22
C ALA A 20 -0.43 13.43 8.57
N GLN A 21 0.53 12.51 8.46
CA GLN A 21 0.41 11.34 7.59
C GLN A 21 0.43 9.99 8.32
N PHE A 22 1.04 9.88 9.51
CA PHE A 22 1.26 8.58 10.15
C PHE A 22 -0.06 7.83 10.40
N GLY A 23 -1.03 8.46 11.04
CA GLY A 23 -2.32 7.83 11.33
C GLY A 23 -3.09 7.44 10.06
N ARG A 24 -3.04 8.28 9.01
CA ARG A 24 -3.66 8.00 7.71
C ARG A 24 -2.98 6.83 7.01
N LEU A 25 -1.65 6.79 7.07
CA LEU A 25 -0.85 5.72 6.48
C LEU A 25 -1.14 4.37 7.16
N VAL A 26 -1.20 4.36 8.50
CA VAL A 26 -1.58 3.16 9.28
C VAL A 26 -2.99 2.71 8.92
N GLY A 27 -3.97 3.61 8.88
CA GLY A 27 -5.35 3.29 8.52
C GLY A 27 -5.46 2.69 7.10
N TRP A 28 -4.80 3.31 6.13
CA TRP A 28 -4.74 2.82 4.75
C TRP A 28 -4.09 1.43 4.68
N THR A 29 -2.96 1.24 5.37
CA THR A 29 -2.25 -0.04 5.40
C THR A 29 -3.08 -1.12 6.07
N THR A 30 -3.80 -0.80 7.15
CA THR A 30 -4.71 -1.73 7.82
C THR A 30 -5.78 -2.26 6.88
N THR A 31 -6.33 -1.42 6.00
CA THR A 31 -7.30 -1.87 4.99
C THR A 31 -6.70 -2.87 4.00
N LEU A 32 -5.40 -2.81 3.75
CA LEU A 32 -4.69 -3.69 2.82
C LEU A 32 -4.27 -5.02 3.46
N VAL A 33 -3.75 -4.98 4.68
CA VAL A 33 -3.21 -6.19 5.34
C VAL A 33 -4.18 -6.85 6.30
N GLY A 34 -5.18 -6.11 6.80
CA GLY A 34 -6.19 -6.61 7.73
C GLY A 34 -5.68 -6.80 9.16
N ASP A 35 -4.48 -6.33 9.48
CA ASP A 35 -3.80 -6.43 10.76
C ASP A 35 -3.27 -5.05 11.17
N PRO A 36 -3.84 -4.41 12.21
CA PRO A 36 -3.43 -3.08 12.66
C PRO A 36 -1.98 -3.03 13.17
N ASP A 37 -1.51 -4.08 13.83
CA ASP A 37 -0.15 -4.12 14.38
C ASP A 37 0.89 -4.20 13.26
N LEU A 38 0.65 -5.04 12.26
CA LEU A 38 1.47 -5.14 11.07
C LEU A 38 1.44 -3.83 10.25
N ALA A 39 0.28 -3.19 10.16
CA ALA A 39 0.14 -1.90 9.47
C ALA A 39 0.96 -0.81 10.17
N HIS A 40 0.93 -0.77 11.49
CA HIS A 40 1.73 0.14 12.30
C HIS A 40 3.23 -0.09 12.08
N ASP A 41 3.66 -1.34 12.05
CA ASP A 41 5.06 -1.72 11.80
C ASP A 41 5.52 -1.25 10.40
N PHE A 42 4.71 -1.45 9.38
CA PHE A 42 5.03 -1.00 8.01
C PHE A 42 5.10 0.52 7.90
N ALA A 43 4.17 1.23 8.54
CA ALA A 43 4.20 2.69 8.56
C ALA A 43 5.45 3.20 9.30
N THR A 44 5.80 2.60 10.42
CA THR A 44 7.01 2.93 11.19
C THR A 44 8.27 2.68 10.35
N GLU A 45 8.37 1.53 9.70
CA GLU A 45 9.48 1.22 8.81
C GLU A 45 9.61 2.22 7.66
N ALA A 46 8.49 2.63 7.07
CA ALA A 46 8.49 3.63 6.01
C ALA A 46 9.03 4.99 6.49
N PHE A 47 8.65 5.43 7.69
CA PHE A 47 9.18 6.66 8.28
C PHE A 47 10.67 6.57 8.64
N VAL A 48 11.14 5.44 9.15
CA VAL A 48 12.57 5.21 9.38
C VAL A 48 13.35 5.28 8.07
N LYS A 49 12.83 4.68 7.01
CA LYS A 49 13.42 4.79 5.67
C LYS A 49 13.39 6.22 5.12
N LEU A 50 12.29 6.95 5.36
CA LEU A 50 12.19 8.35 4.95
C LEU A 50 13.28 9.21 5.59
N LEU A 51 13.51 9.05 6.89
CA LEU A 51 14.59 9.75 7.60
C LEU A 51 15.95 9.50 6.97
N ARG A 52 16.24 8.25 6.62
CA ARG A 52 17.53 7.88 6.00
C ARG A 52 17.72 8.44 4.58
N HIS A 53 16.62 8.69 3.86
CA HIS A 53 16.64 9.13 2.47
C HIS A 53 16.13 10.56 2.30
N TRP A 54 15.98 11.31 3.39
CA TRP A 54 15.34 12.62 3.42
C TRP A 54 15.88 13.57 2.34
N SER A 55 17.19 13.66 2.20
CA SER A 55 17.85 14.56 1.25
C SER A 55 17.54 14.26 -0.22
N SER A 56 17.13 13.04 -0.54
CA SER A 56 16.80 12.59 -1.90
C SER A 56 15.30 12.55 -2.19
N VAL A 57 14.45 12.71 -1.16
CA VAL A 57 12.99 12.60 -1.31
C VAL A 57 12.39 13.98 -1.55
N ARG A 58 11.79 14.17 -2.73
CA ARG A 58 11.14 15.45 -3.10
C ARG A 58 9.68 15.52 -2.62
N GLU A 59 8.98 14.41 -2.63
CA GLU A 59 7.56 14.30 -2.28
C GLU A 59 7.37 13.26 -1.17
N PRO A 60 7.56 13.63 0.10
CA PRO A 60 7.57 12.69 1.21
C PRO A 60 6.27 11.89 1.35
N ARG A 61 5.10 12.52 1.13
CA ARG A 61 3.81 11.82 1.20
C ARG A 61 3.73 10.69 0.17
N ALA A 62 3.97 10.99 -1.10
CA ALA A 62 3.94 10.00 -2.17
C ALA A 62 4.97 8.89 -1.92
N TRP A 63 6.16 9.25 -1.50
CA TRP A 63 7.24 8.33 -1.17
C TRP A 63 6.86 7.35 -0.06
N LEU A 64 6.20 7.82 1.01
CA LEU A 64 5.71 6.98 2.11
C LEU A 64 4.70 5.95 1.63
N TYR A 65 3.69 6.37 0.86
CA TYR A 65 2.66 5.46 0.34
C TYR A 65 3.26 4.42 -0.63
N VAL A 66 4.19 4.81 -1.49
CA VAL A 66 4.91 3.88 -2.38
C VAL A 66 5.75 2.89 -1.57
N THR A 67 6.45 3.36 -0.54
CA THR A 67 7.28 2.51 0.33
C THR A 67 6.42 1.47 1.04
N VAL A 68 5.31 1.88 1.66
CA VAL A 68 4.39 0.96 2.32
C VAL A 68 3.73 0.01 1.31
N ALA A 69 3.32 0.49 0.14
CA ALA A 69 2.77 -0.38 -0.90
C ALA A 69 3.74 -1.49 -1.32
N ASN A 70 5.04 -1.18 -1.40
CA ASN A 70 6.07 -2.18 -1.66
C ASN A 70 6.19 -3.19 -0.50
N LEU A 71 6.16 -2.74 0.76
CA LEU A 71 6.18 -3.63 1.93
C LEU A 71 4.96 -4.56 1.95
N VAL A 72 3.78 -4.02 1.68
CA VAL A 72 2.53 -4.79 1.58
C VAL A 72 2.61 -5.82 0.45
N ARG A 73 3.11 -5.43 -0.72
CA ARG A 73 3.31 -6.33 -1.85
C ARG A 73 4.23 -7.50 -1.50
N ASP A 74 5.36 -7.20 -0.86
CA ASP A 74 6.33 -8.21 -0.45
C ASP A 74 5.76 -9.13 0.64
N HIS A 75 4.96 -8.60 1.56
CA HIS A 75 4.21 -9.36 2.54
C HIS A 75 3.22 -10.34 1.88
N TRP A 76 2.44 -9.88 0.91
CA TRP A 76 1.50 -10.74 0.18
C TRP A 76 2.22 -11.84 -0.62
N ARG A 77 3.37 -11.52 -1.22
CA ARG A 77 4.19 -12.53 -1.92
C ARG A 77 4.68 -13.62 -0.97
N LYS A 78 5.19 -13.25 0.18
CA LYS A 78 5.64 -14.22 1.19
C LYS A 78 4.49 -15.12 1.64
N ARG A 79 3.32 -14.55 1.96
CA ARG A 79 2.14 -15.33 2.32
C ARG A 79 1.66 -16.23 1.20
N GLY A 80 1.70 -15.80 -0.04
CA GLY A 80 1.37 -16.62 -1.21
C GLY A 80 2.35 -17.79 -1.39
N HIS A 81 3.64 -17.57 -1.18
CA HIS A 81 4.64 -18.63 -1.23
C HIS A 81 4.52 -19.61 -0.06
N GLU A 82 4.22 -19.13 1.14
CA GLU A 82 3.96 -19.97 2.32
C GLU A 82 2.71 -20.81 2.14
N ALA A 83 1.63 -20.25 1.59
CA ALA A 83 0.38 -20.95 1.29
C ALA A 83 0.62 -22.05 0.23
N THR A 84 1.35 -21.77 -0.85
CA THR A 84 1.71 -22.78 -1.86
C THR A 84 2.67 -23.85 -1.34
N ALA A 85 3.53 -23.52 -0.39
CA ALA A 85 4.39 -24.51 0.28
C ALA A 85 3.60 -25.36 1.30
N HIS A 86 2.60 -24.77 1.98
CA HIS A 86 1.71 -25.46 2.93
C HIS A 86 0.67 -26.33 2.22
N GLU A 87 0.12 -25.89 1.08
CA GLU A 87 -0.80 -26.69 0.25
C GLU A 87 -0.14 -27.98 -0.28
N ARG A 88 1.18 -28.04 -0.34
CA ARG A 88 1.92 -29.26 -0.63
C ARG A 88 2.04 -30.19 0.58
N HIS A 89 1.78 -29.72 1.80
CA HIS A 89 1.95 -30.48 3.04
C HIS A 89 0.68 -30.73 3.83
N GLU A 90 -0.37 -29.89 3.73
CA GLU A 90 -1.67 -30.17 4.39
C GLU A 90 -2.82 -29.43 3.68
N ALA A 91 -3.76 -30.22 3.19
CA ALA A 91 -5.09 -29.74 2.88
C ALA A 91 -5.83 -29.44 4.20
N GLY A 92 -6.00 -28.18 4.54
CA GLY A 92 -6.92 -27.74 5.59
C GLY A 92 -6.35 -26.86 6.69
N ALA A 93 -6.38 -25.56 6.51
CA ALA A 93 -6.54 -24.62 7.59
C ALA A 93 -7.29 -23.39 7.10
N ARG A 94 -8.48 -23.22 7.66
CA ARG A 94 -9.43 -22.17 7.37
C ARG A 94 -8.94 -20.81 7.86
N GLN A 95 -9.22 -19.81 7.02
CA GLN A 95 -9.23 -18.40 7.28
C GLN A 95 -9.86 -18.05 8.63
N ASN A 96 -9.15 -17.26 9.45
CA ASN A 96 -9.79 -16.46 10.47
C ASN A 96 -10.00 -15.04 9.91
N ALA A 97 -11.23 -14.80 9.45
CA ALA A 97 -11.74 -13.47 9.23
C ALA A 97 -12.23 -12.92 10.57
N ALA A 98 -11.55 -11.94 11.12
CA ALA A 98 -12.06 -11.18 12.26
C ALA A 98 -13.15 -10.22 11.76
N GLN A 99 -14.28 -10.28 12.45
CA GLN A 99 -15.53 -9.58 12.18
C GLN A 99 -15.46 -8.10 12.54
N SER A 100 -16.10 -7.25 11.76
CA SER A 100 -17.07 -6.26 12.22
C SER A 100 -17.78 -5.55 11.05
N ASP A 101 -19.07 -5.41 11.21
CA ASP A 101 -20.14 -4.61 10.58
C ASP A 101 -20.04 -4.16 9.10
N GLY A 102 -21.17 -4.14 8.45
CA GLY A 102 -21.59 -3.74 7.09
C GLY A 102 -20.59 -3.06 6.13
N ASP A 103 -19.84 -2.09 6.60
CA ASP A 103 -18.73 -1.45 5.86
C ASP A 103 -17.55 -2.41 5.64
N LEU A 104 -17.38 -3.37 6.51
CA LEU A 104 -16.31 -4.37 6.44
C LEU A 104 -16.54 -5.43 5.38
N ALA A 105 -17.78 -5.84 5.15
CA ALA A 105 -18.09 -6.81 4.09
C ALA A 105 -17.77 -6.23 2.72
N THR A 106 -18.07 -4.94 2.48
CA THR A 106 -17.72 -4.23 1.26
C THR A 106 -16.20 -4.02 1.15
N ASN A 107 -15.54 -3.65 2.25
CA ASN A 107 -14.08 -3.47 2.28
C ASN A 107 -13.33 -4.79 2.07
N VAL A 108 -13.81 -5.89 2.64
CA VAL A 108 -13.26 -7.24 2.43
C VAL A 108 -13.41 -7.65 0.97
N THR A 109 -14.55 -7.37 0.34
CA THR A 109 -14.79 -7.68 -1.07
C THR A 109 -13.89 -6.87 -2.00
N VAL A 110 -13.76 -5.56 -1.78
CA VAL A 110 -12.88 -4.68 -2.56
C VAL A 110 -11.41 -5.08 -2.37
N ARG A 111 -11.00 -5.34 -1.13
CA ARG A 111 -9.66 -5.84 -0.83
C ARG A 111 -9.37 -7.16 -1.58
N ALA A 112 -10.28 -8.12 -1.52
CA ALA A 112 -10.13 -9.38 -2.22
C ALA A 112 -10.04 -9.19 -3.74
N ALA A 113 -10.83 -8.27 -4.31
CA ALA A 113 -10.78 -7.93 -5.72
C ALA A 113 -9.42 -7.31 -6.12
N VAL A 114 -8.88 -6.41 -5.28
CA VAL A 114 -7.56 -5.81 -5.51
C VAL A 114 -6.43 -6.85 -5.40
N MET A 115 -6.49 -7.71 -4.39
CA MET A 115 -5.50 -8.78 -4.21
C MET A 115 -5.49 -9.79 -5.35
N ALA A 116 -6.61 -10.00 -5.98
CA ALA A 116 -6.75 -10.90 -7.13
C ALA A 116 -6.31 -10.28 -8.47
N LEU A 117 -5.97 -8.98 -8.49
CA LEU A 117 -5.37 -8.35 -9.67
C LEU A 117 -3.96 -8.88 -9.94
N PRO A 118 -3.55 -8.99 -11.21
CA PRO A 118 -2.15 -9.20 -11.55
C PRO A 118 -1.27 -8.11 -10.93
N ASP A 119 -0.04 -8.46 -10.52
CA ASP A 119 0.90 -7.54 -9.84
C ASP A 119 1.08 -6.21 -10.59
N ARG A 120 1.17 -6.26 -11.93
CA ARG A 120 1.33 -5.05 -12.77
C ARG A 120 0.17 -4.07 -12.65
N LEU A 121 -1.04 -4.54 -12.33
CA LEU A 121 -2.26 -3.72 -12.20
C LEU A 121 -2.52 -3.31 -10.76
N ARG A 122 -2.07 -4.10 -9.80
CA ARG A 122 -2.33 -3.89 -8.37
C ARG A 122 -1.68 -2.61 -7.86
N MET A 123 -0.40 -2.40 -8.15
CA MET A 123 0.32 -1.21 -7.68
C MET A 123 -0.25 0.11 -8.19
N PRO A 124 -0.55 0.28 -9.49
CA PRO A 124 -1.24 1.47 -9.97
C PRO A 124 -2.58 1.74 -9.27
N VAL A 125 -3.37 0.69 -9.03
CA VAL A 125 -4.66 0.79 -8.32
C VAL A 125 -4.47 1.26 -6.88
N LEU A 126 -3.55 0.66 -6.14
CA LEU A 126 -3.28 1.04 -4.75
C LEU A 126 -2.82 2.49 -4.64
N LEU A 127 -1.93 2.92 -5.51
CA LEU A 127 -1.35 4.25 -5.45
C LEU A 127 -2.33 5.33 -5.95
N HIS A 128 -3.07 5.06 -7.02
CA HIS A 128 -3.97 6.06 -7.59
C HIS A 128 -5.30 6.17 -6.86
N TYR A 129 -5.99 5.04 -6.63
CA TYR A 129 -7.34 5.08 -6.04
C TYR A 129 -7.34 5.08 -4.51
N PHE A 130 -6.40 4.42 -3.88
CA PHE A 130 -6.39 4.29 -2.43
C PHE A 130 -5.43 5.27 -1.74
N ALA A 131 -4.30 5.58 -2.34
CA ALA A 131 -3.37 6.59 -1.82
C ALA A 131 -3.59 7.98 -2.41
N ASP A 132 -4.53 8.12 -3.36
CA ASP A 132 -4.92 9.38 -4.00
C ASP A 132 -3.74 10.10 -4.66
N LEU A 133 -2.88 9.34 -5.34
CA LEU A 133 -1.76 9.89 -6.10
C LEU A 133 -2.17 10.18 -7.55
N PRO A 134 -1.79 11.34 -8.11
CA PRO A 134 -1.98 11.63 -9.52
C PRO A 134 -1.26 10.60 -10.41
N VAL A 135 -1.80 10.34 -11.60
CA VAL A 135 -1.21 9.41 -12.58
C VAL A 135 0.27 9.74 -12.86
N THR A 136 0.62 11.01 -12.94
CA THR A 136 2.01 11.47 -13.15
C THR A 136 2.94 10.98 -12.04
N GLN A 137 2.52 11.11 -10.77
CA GLN A 137 3.30 10.63 -9.63
C GLN A 137 3.40 9.11 -9.62
N VAL A 138 2.30 8.40 -9.87
CA VAL A 138 2.29 6.94 -9.98
C VAL A 138 3.25 6.46 -11.06
N ALA A 139 3.23 7.10 -12.24
CA ALA A 139 4.12 6.79 -13.35
C ALA A 139 5.59 6.98 -12.96
N ASN A 140 5.93 8.11 -12.35
CA ASN A 140 7.29 8.41 -11.91
C ASN A 140 7.80 7.39 -10.88
N HIS A 141 6.98 7.05 -9.88
CA HIS A 141 7.38 6.11 -8.83
C HIS A 141 7.47 4.66 -9.31
N LEU A 142 6.68 4.28 -10.30
CA LEU A 142 6.72 2.92 -10.86
C LEU A 142 7.65 2.78 -12.07
N GLY A 143 8.30 3.88 -12.50
CA GLY A 143 9.20 3.87 -13.66
C GLY A 143 8.49 3.54 -14.97
N LYS A 144 7.22 3.98 -15.12
CA LYS A 144 6.37 3.74 -16.28
C LYS A 144 5.94 5.06 -16.92
N SER A 145 5.47 5.00 -18.18
CA SER A 145 4.83 6.15 -18.80
C SER A 145 3.42 6.37 -18.24
N GLU A 146 2.93 7.61 -18.28
CA GLU A 146 1.54 7.92 -17.90
C GLU A 146 0.53 7.15 -18.75
N GLY A 147 0.81 6.97 -20.03
CA GLY A 147 -0.03 6.18 -20.94
C GLY A 147 -0.14 4.73 -20.48
N THR A 148 0.97 4.14 -20.04
CA THR A 148 0.98 2.77 -19.47
C THR A 148 0.15 2.72 -18.19
N ILE A 149 0.30 3.68 -17.28
CA ILE A 149 -0.49 3.72 -16.03
C ILE A 149 -1.98 3.87 -16.33
N LYS A 150 -2.37 4.76 -17.26
CA LYS A 150 -3.78 4.92 -17.66
C LYS A 150 -4.37 3.63 -18.22
N ARG A 151 -3.60 2.91 -19.02
CA ARG A 151 -3.99 1.61 -19.56
C ARG A 151 -4.11 0.55 -18.48
N ASP A 152 -3.12 0.46 -17.58
CA ASP A 152 -3.14 -0.47 -16.45
C ASP A 152 -4.35 -0.20 -15.54
N LEU A 153 -4.70 1.05 -15.27
CA LEU A 153 -5.88 1.42 -14.49
C LEU A 153 -7.20 1.09 -15.22
N TYR A 154 -7.24 1.24 -16.54
CA TYR A 154 -8.39 0.85 -17.33
C TYR A 154 -8.62 -0.67 -17.29
N ASP A 155 -7.57 -1.45 -17.50
CA ASP A 155 -7.62 -2.91 -17.44
C ASP A 155 -8.03 -3.40 -16.03
N ALA A 156 -7.47 -2.78 -14.98
CA ALA A 156 -7.81 -3.09 -13.61
C ALA A 156 -9.29 -2.85 -13.29
N ARG A 157 -9.85 -1.71 -13.73
CA ARG A 157 -11.28 -1.40 -13.55
C ARG A 157 -12.18 -2.43 -14.20
N ALA A 158 -11.85 -2.87 -15.41
CA ALA A 158 -12.62 -3.89 -16.11
C ALA A 158 -12.63 -5.22 -15.35
N ILE A 159 -11.47 -5.67 -14.86
CA ILE A 159 -11.36 -6.90 -14.07
C ILE A 159 -12.11 -6.78 -12.74
N MET A 160 -11.97 -5.65 -12.04
CA MET A 160 -12.63 -5.43 -10.75
C MET A 160 -14.15 -5.34 -10.89
N ALA A 161 -14.66 -4.70 -11.94
CA ALA A 161 -16.10 -4.60 -12.21
C ALA A 161 -16.73 -5.98 -12.34
N VAL A 162 -16.14 -6.86 -13.13
CA VAL A 162 -16.62 -8.26 -13.30
C VAL A 162 -16.63 -9.02 -11.97
N ARG A 163 -15.58 -8.87 -11.16
CA ARG A 163 -15.47 -9.56 -9.86
C ARG A 163 -16.46 -9.04 -8.83
N LEU A 164 -16.68 -7.73 -8.77
CA LEU A 164 -17.59 -7.11 -7.82
C LEU A 164 -19.07 -7.40 -8.19
N GLU A 165 -19.39 -7.52 -9.48
CA GLU A 165 -20.72 -7.95 -9.92
C GLU A 165 -20.99 -9.41 -9.58
N ALA A 166 -20.00 -10.28 -9.68
CA ALA A 166 -20.13 -11.71 -9.34
C ALA A 166 -20.33 -11.96 -7.84
N THR A 167 -20.10 -10.96 -6.99
CA THR A 167 -20.24 -11.07 -5.52
C THR A 167 -21.54 -10.47 -4.99
N ARG A 168 -22.38 -9.88 -5.86
CA ARG A 168 -23.72 -9.37 -5.55
C ARG A 168 -24.75 -10.47 -5.65
#